data_76ef9e5debc602264909d102baa019f3
#
_entry.id   76ef9e5debc602264909d102baa019f3
#
_cell.length_a   1.000
_cell.length_b   1.000
_cell.length_c   1.000
_cell.angle_alpha   90.00
_cell.angle_beta   90.00
_cell.angle_gamma   90.00
#
_symmetry.space_group_name_H-M   'P 1'
#
loop_
_entity.id
_entity.type
_entity.pdbx_description
1 polymer ?
#
loop_
_entity_poly.entity_id
_entity_poly.type
_entity_poly.pdbx_seq_one_letter_code
_entity_poly.pdbx_strand_id
1 'polypeptide(L)'
;MTNTIEITIPILNEEATLAQQVKAAHAYIQEHLNDLGIITITLADNGSTDNTQAIGTALSEELPNVRYLRLEKRGVGLALKSSWTASSADIVGYMDLDLATDLSHLRPALSSLIAKKADIVTGSRLAKGAKVIGRTPLRNFTSACFNRIVKFIFQTSFSDGMCGFKFLQRSVLAPLMSEGAKSDGWFFATELLVTAEHMNYTVQDLPVTWTDDPNSKVKIIKLSLEYLKAMFALRQRLRHSKSAPHS
;
A
#
# COMPACT_ATOMS: atom_id res chain seq x y z
N MET A 1 12.86 21.54 -8.65
CA MET A 1 11.78 20.83 -9.35
C MET A 1 10.67 20.55 -8.32
N THR A 2 9.41 20.67 -8.71
CA THR A 2 8.28 20.36 -7.83
C THR A 2 8.08 18.84 -7.81
N ASN A 3 8.04 18.23 -6.62
CA ASN A 3 7.80 16.80 -6.51
C ASN A 3 6.40 16.44 -7.01
N THR A 4 6.26 15.29 -7.63
CA THR A 4 4.96 14.73 -8.04
C THR A 4 4.70 13.43 -7.29
N ILE A 5 3.51 13.30 -6.72
CA ILE A 5 3.15 12.20 -5.81
C ILE A 5 1.81 11.64 -6.24
N GLU A 6 1.71 10.31 -6.35
CA GLU A 6 0.43 9.64 -6.57
C GLU A 6 0.07 8.75 -5.39
N ILE A 7 -1.10 8.99 -4.82
CA ILE A 7 -1.69 8.19 -3.74
C ILE A 7 -2.82 7.35 -4.33
N THR A 8 -2.62 6.06 -4.46
CA THR A 8 -3.65 5.14 -4.93
C THR A 8 -4.51 4.66 -3.77
N ILE A 9 -5.82 4.72 -3.93
CA ILE A 9 -6.80 4.16 -3.00
C ILE A 9 -7.51 3.02 -3.74
N PRO A 10 -7.18 1.74 -3.43
CA PRO A 10 -7.88 0.60 -4.01
C PRO A 10 -9.28 0.50 -3.42
N ILE A 11 -10.29 0.41 -4.29
CA ILE A 11 -11.71 0.37 -3.89
C ILE A 11 -12.42 -0.84 -4.49
N LEU A 12 -13.41 -1.39 -3.77
CA LEU A 12 -14.26 -2.48 -4.23
C LEU A 12 -15.59 -2.49 -3.47
N ASN A 13 -16.68 -2.11 -4.15
CA ASN A 13 -18.04 -2.03 -3.56
C ASN A 13 -18.09 -1.14 -2.31
N GLU A 14 -17.74 0.12 -2.51
CA GLU A 14 -17.61 1.16 -1.46
C GLU A 14 -18.63 2.29 -1.62
N GLU A 15 -19.78 2.04 -2.27
CA GLU A 15 -20.79 3.08 -2.57
C GLU A 15 -21.23 3.87 -1.32
N ALA A 16 -21.22 3.22 -0.15
CA ALA A 16 -21.69 3.86 1.09
C ALA A 16 -20.69 4.86 1.69
N THR A 17 -19.39 4.66 1.47
CA THR A 17 -18.32 5.39 2.19
C THR A 17 -17.41 6.19 1.27
N LEU A 18 -17.31 5.82 -0.01
CA LEU A 18 -16.36 6.35 -0.96
C LEU A 18 -16.34 7.89 -1.00
N ALA A 19 -17.48 8.51 -1.20
CA ALA A 19 -17.53 9.97 -1.36
C ALA A 19 -17.04 10.71 -0.11
N GLN A 20 -17.47 10.26 1.07
CA GLN A 20 -17.07 10.87 2.33
C GLN A 20 -15.56 10.74 2.58
N GLN A 21 -15.02 9.53 2.41
CA GLN A 21 -13.63 9.25 2.71
C GLN A 21 -12.67 9.93 1.73
N VAL A 22 -13.02 9.94 0.43
CA VAL A 22 -12.21 10.62 -0.58
C VAL A 22 -12.20 12.14 -0.37
N LYS A 23 -13.35 12.74 -0.07
CA LYS A 23 -13.44 14.19 0.23
C LYS A 23 -12.63 14.54 1.48
N ALA A 24 -12.69 13.71 2.52
CA ALA A 24 -11.87 13.92 3.74
C ALA A 24 -10.37 13.83 3.45
N ALA A 25 -9.92 12.80 2.72
CA ALA A 25 -8.52 12.65 2.33
C ALA A 25 -8.04 13.81 1.44
N HIS A 26 -8.86 14.19 0.44
CA HIS A 26 -8.54 15.31 -0.45
C HIS A 26 -8.43 16.64 0.31
N ALA A 27 -9.39 16.95 1.17
CA ALA A 27 -9.36 18.17 1.99
C ALA A 27 -8.11 18.21 2.88
N TYR A 28 -7.79 17.10 3.55
CA TYR A 28 -6.57 17.01 4.36
C TYR A 28 -5.29 17.28 3.55
N ILE A 29 -5.18 16.67 2.36
CA ILE A 29 -4.03 16.86 1.47
C ILE A 29 -3.92 18.33 1.05
N GLN A 30 -5.02 18.95 0.64
CA GLN A 30 -5.06 20.35 0.24
C GLN A 30 -4.70 21.31 1.38
N GLU A 31 -5.11 21.02 2.60
CA GLU A 31 -4.84 21.88 3.74
C GLU A 31 -3.43 21.69 4.30
N HIS A 32 -2.93 20.45 4.33
CA HIS A 32 -1.74 20.13 5.12
C HIS A 32 -0.51 19.71 4.31
N LEU A 33 -0.61 19.43 3.01
CA LEU A 33 0.50 18.84 2.24
C LEU A 33 0.85 19.59 0.95
N ASN A 34 0.26 20.76 0.69
CA ASN A 34 0.50 21.55 -0.53
C ASN A 34 1.97 21.94 -0.76
N ASP A 35 2.72 22.08 0.32
CA ASP A 35 4.14 22.44 0.31
C ASP A 35 5.06 21.28 -0.13
N LEU A 36 4.55 20.04 -0.13
CA LEU A 36 5.33 18.85 -0.51
C LEU A 36 5.41 18.65 -2.04
N GLY A 37 4.47 19.22 -2.80
CA GLY A 37 4.40 19.08 -4.24
C GLY A 37 2.99 18.87 -4.78
N ILE A 38 2.89 18.37 -6.01
CA ILE A 38 1.61 18.05 -6.64
C ILE A 38 1.22 16.63 -6.22
N ILE A 39 0.13 16.51 -5.46
CA ILE A 39 -0.39 15.22 -4.98
C ILE A 39 -1.66 14.87 -5.74
N THR A 40 -1.68 13.72 -6.40
CA THR A 40 -2.83 13.15 -7.10
C THR A 40 -3.36 11.95 -6.32
N ILE A 41 -4.68 11.88 -6.14
CA ILE A 41 -5.38 10.69 -5.62
C ILE A 41 -5.89 9.89 -6.82
N THR A 42 -5.55 8.61 -6.90
CA THR A 42 -6.08 7.67 -7.90
C THR A 42 -6.99 6.65 -7.23
N LEU A 43 -8.29 6.72 -7.53
CA LEU A 43 -9.28 5.73 -7.08
C LEU A 43 -9.21 4.52 -8.00
N ALA A 44 -8.56 3.45 -7.54
CA ALA A 44 -8.35 2.24 -8.34
C ALA A 44 -9.46 1.22 -8.04
N ASP A 45 -10.50 1.20 -8.88
CA ASP A 45 -11.67 0.34 -8.73
C ASP A 45 -11.39 -1.08 -9.23
N ASN A 46 -11.42 -2.01 -8.31
CA ASN A 46 -11.17 -3.45 -8.51
C ASN A 46 -12.37 -4.22 -9.13
N GLY A 47 -13.15 -3.60 -10.01
CA GLY A 47 -14.31 -4.22 -10.64
C GLY A 47 -15.52 -4.24 -9.71
N SER A 48 -15.88 -3.10 -9.13
CA SER A 48 -17.09 -2.93 -8.32
C SER A 48 -18.36 -3.20 -9.14
N THR A 49 -19.40 -3.69 -8.46
CA THR A 49 -20.68 -4.08 -9.04
C THR A 49 -21.86 -3.29 -8.48
N ASP A 50 -21.60 -2.36 -7.58
CA ASP A 50 -22.53 -1.38 -7.00
C ASP A 50 -22.32 0.01 -7.64
N ASN A 51 -22.82 1.07 -7.01
CA ASN A 51 -22.69 2.44 -7.51
C ASN A 51 -21.28 3.06 -7.36
N THR A 52 -20.29 2.30 -6.87
CA THR A 52 -18.91 2.79 -6.67
C THR A 52 -18.34 3.45 -7.93
N GLN A 53 -18.59 2.85 -9.12
CA GLN A 53 -18.11 3.41 -10.38
C GLN A 53 -18.68 4.81 -10.65
N ALA A 54 -19.98 4.98 -10.54
CA ALA A 54 -20.63 6.28 -10.78
C ALA A 54 -20.12 7.35 -9.81
N ILE A 55 -19.98 6.98 -8.52
CA ILE A 55 -19.48 7.88 -7.48
C ILE A 55 -18.01 8.25 -7.73
N GLY A 56 -17.16 7.26 -8.06
CA GLY A 56 -15.74 7.49 -8.32
C GLY A 56 -15.50 8.38 -9.53
N THR A 57 -16.30 8.20 -10.61
CA THR A 57 -16.26 9.06 -11.79
C THR A 57 -16.66 10.50 -11.43
N ALA A 58 -17.77 10.68 -10.74
CA ALA A 58 -18.22 12.01 -10.30
C ALA A 58 -17.18 12.71 -9.41
N LEU A 59 -16.54 11.99 -8.49
CA LEU A 59 -15.46 12.55 -7.66
C LEU A 59 -14.25 13.01 -8.48
N SER A 60 -13.91 12.28 -9.53
CA SER A 60 -12.80 12.67 -10.43
C SER A 60 -13.11 13.88 -11.29
N GLU A 61 -14.38 14.18 -11.53
CA GLU A 61 -14.85 15.39 -12.22
C GLU A 61 -14.99 16.59 -11.25
N GLU A 62 -15.40 16.33 -10.00
CA GLU A 62 -15.65 17.37 -8.97
C GLU A 62 -14.36 17.87 -8.33
N LEU A 63 -13.40 16.97 -8.04
CA LEU A 63 -12.23 17.29 -7.22
C LEU A 63 -10.95 17.40 -8.06
N PRO A 64 -10.20 18.52 -7.95
CA PRO A 64 -8.93 18.63 -8.65
C PRO A 64 -7.92 17.60 -8.15
N ASN A 65 -7.09 17.09 -9.06
CA ASN A 65 -6.08 16.06 -8.77
C ASN A 65 -6.67 14.74 -8.21
N VAL A 66 -7.93 14.44 -8.50
CA VAL A 66 -8.52 13.12 -8.26
C VAL A 66 -8.74 12.43 -9.61
N ARG A 67 -8.37 11.16 -9.72
CA ARG A 67 -8.51 10.32 -10.92
C ARG A 67 -9.29 9.06 -10.57
N TYR A 68 -10.04 8.56 -11.52
CA TYR A 68 -10.71 7.27 -11.43
C TYR A 68 -10.12 6.29 -12.43
N LEU A 69 -9.72 5.11 -11.95
CA LEU A 69 -9.18 4.02 -12.75
C LEU A 69 -10.00 2.76 -12.52
N ARG A 70 -10.69 2.27 -13.56
CA ARG A 70 -11.44 1.01 -13.48
C ARG A 70 -10.62 -0.16 -13.98
N LEU A 71 -10.69 -1.26 -13.24
CA LEU A 71 -10.12 -2.55 -13.62
C LEU A 71 -11.24 -3.59 -13.78
N GLU A 72 -11.12 -4.42 -14.82
CA GLU A 72 -12.07 -5.51 -15.08
C GLU A 72 -11.83 -6.73 -14.17
N LYS A 73 -10.58 -6.92 -13.74
CA LYS A 73 -10.19 -8.05 -12.90
C LYS A 73 -9.95 -7.60 -11.47
N ARG A 74 -10.40 -8.41 -10.52
CA ARG A 74 -10.19 -8.18 -9.09
C ARG A 74 -8.75 -8.49 -8.68
N GLY A 75 -8.20 -7.62 -7.84
CA GLY A 75 -6.90 -7.83 -7.22
C GLY A 75 -6.30 -6.51 -6.74
N VAL A 76 -6.09 -6.36 -5.44
CA VAL A 76 -5.48 -5.14 -4.89
C VAL A 76 -4.09 -4.92 -5.46
N GLY A 77 -3.27 -5.97 -5.53
CA GLY A 77 -1.95 -5.89 -6.17
C GLY A 77 -2.03 -5.53 -7.65
N LEU A 78 -3.04 -6.02 -8.38
CA LEU A 78 -3.27 -5.65 -9.77
C LEU A 78 -3.62 -4.17 -9.89
N ALA A 79 -4.50 -3.65 -9.02
CA ALA A 79 -4.90 -2.26 -8.99
C ALA A 79 -3.70 -1.34 -8.75
N LEU A 80 -2.88 -1.65 -7.74
CA LEU A 80 -1.67 -0.89 -7.41
C LEU A 80 -0.66 -0.92 -8.56
N LYS A 81 -0.37 -2.09 -9.12
CA LYS A 81 0.53 -2.22 -10.28
C LYS A 81 0.05 -1.40 -11.47
N SER A 82 -1.24 -1.49 -11.80
CA SER A 82 -1.83 -0.75 -12.94
C SER A 82 -1.74 0.75 -12.75
N SER A 83 -2.11 1.27 -11.56
CA SER A 83 -2.02 2.68 -11.22
C SER A 83 -0.56 3.17 -11.30
N TRP A 84 0.35 2.51 -10.61
CA TRP A 84 1.73 2.96 -10.48
C TRP A 84 2.56 2.82 -11.75
N THR A 85 2.27 1.81 -12.59
CA THR A 85 2.95 1.64 -13.89
C THR A 85 2.53 2.74 -14.86
N ALA A 86 1.26 3.15 -14.83
CA ALA A 86 0.75 4.23 -15.66
C ALA A 86 1.13 5.63 -15.14
N SER A 87 1.60 5.73 -13.90
CA SER A 87 1.97 6.99 -13.27
C SER A 87 3.26 7.56 -13.82
N SER A 88 3.33 8.90 -13.93
CA SER A 88 4.56 9.65 -14.16
C SER A 88 5.10 10.34 -12.90
N ALA A 89 4.46 10.08 -11.73
CA ALA A 89 4.86 10.71 -10.47
C ALA A 89 6.25 10.22 -10.01
N ASP A 90 6.96 11.04 -9.23
CA ASP A 90 8.25 10.70 -8.64
C ASP A 90 8.09 9.68 -7.51
N ILE A 91 7.00 9.83 -6.73
CA ILE A 91 6.64 8.99 -5.61
C ILE A 91 5.26 8.40 -5.86
N VAL A 92 5.12 7.10 -5.68
CA VAL A 92 3.83 6.40 -5.72
C VAL A 92 3.59 5.70 -4.39
N GLY A 93 2.32 5.53 -4.03
CA GLY A 93 1.99 4.82 -2.82
C GLY A 93 0.50 4.53 -2.72
N TYR A 94 0.09 3.89 -1.63
CA TYR A 94 -1.31 3.63 -1.39
C TYR A 94 -1.67 3.76 0.09
N MET A 95 -2.94 4.03 0.30
CA MET A 95 -3.60 3.94 1.60
C MET A 95 -4.98 3.31 1.44
N ASP A 96 -5.47 2.68 2.50
CA ASP A 96 -6.81 2.11 2.52
C ASP A 96 -7.88 3.20 2.55
N LEU A 97 -9.05 2.94 1.92
CA LEU A 97 -10.14 3.91 1.81
C LEU A 97 -10.73 4.28 3.18
N ASP A 98 -10.76 3.34 4.13
CA ASP A 98 -11.34 3.53 5.46
C ASP A 98 -10.58 4.53 6.34
N LEU A 99 -9.44 5.05 5.85
CA LEU A 99 -8.54 5.97 6.55
C LEU A 99 -8.15 5.47 7.95
N ALA A 100 -8.06 4.14 8.11
CA ALA A 100 -7.67 3.51 9.36
C ALA A 100 -6.29 3.96 9.85
N THR A 101 -5.37 4.27 8.94
CA THR A 101 -4.13 5.00 9.25
C THR A 101 -4.42 6.49 9.28
N ASP A 102 -4.10 7.15 10.39
CA ASP A 102 -4.27 8.60 10.53
C ASP A 102 -3.51 9.36 9.43
N LEU A 103 -4.20 10.28 8.77
CA LEU A 103 -3.66 11.05 7.62
C LEU A 103 -2.43 11.90 7.98
N SER A 104 -2.23 12.23 9.26
CA SER A 104 -1.03 12.94 9.72
C SER A 104 0.28 12.20 9.42
N HIS A 105 0.20 10.88 9.22
CA HIS A 105 1.35 10.06 8.83
C HIS A 105 1.77 10.24 7.37
N LEU A 106 0.95 10.86 6.50
CA LEU A 106 1.33 11.18 5.13
C LEU A 106 2.55 12.10 5.07
N ARG A 107 2.55 13.17 5.86
CA ARG A 107 3.67 14.13 5.86
C ARG A 107 5.01 13.49 6.20
N PRO A 108 5.20 12.78 7.31
CA PRO A 108 6.50 12.15 7.62
C PRO A 108 6.89 11.08 6.59
N ALA A 109 5.94 10.31 6.04
CA ALA A 109 6.22 9.32 5.01
C ALA A 109 6.75 9.97 3.73
N LEU A 110 6.03 10.94 3.19
CA LEU A 110 6.39 11.64 1.96
C LEU A 110 7.67 12.47 2.13
N SER A 111 7.84 13.17 3.25
CA SER A 111 9.05 13.93 3.53
C SER A 111 10.31 13.05 3.58
N SER A 112 10.20 11.82 4.11
CA SER A 112 11.32 10.88 4.12
C SER A 112 11.74 10.48 2.70
N LEU A 113 10.77 10.21 1.81
CA LEU A 113 11.01 9.86 0.41
C LEU A 113 11.55 11.07 -0.38
N ILE A 114 10.96 12.24 -0.23
CA ILE A 114 11.44 13.48 -0.87
C ILE A 114 12.89 13.76 -0.49
N ALA A 115 13.23 13.57 0.78
CA ALA A 115 14.60 13.74 1.27
C ALA A 115 15.52 12.56 0.93
N LYS A 116 15.03 11.54 0.19
CA LYS A 116 15.77 10.32 -0.20
C LYS A 116 16.41 9.58 0.98
N LYS A 117 15.76 9.62 2.15
CA LYS A 117 16.20 8.89 3.35
C LYS A 117 15.82 7.41 3.29
N ALA A 118 14.81 7.08 2.49
CA ALA A 118 14.37 5.73 2.23
C ALA A 118 13.92 5.58 0.76
N ASP A 119 13.98 4.36 0.25
CA ASP A 119 13.41 4.00 -1.04
C ASP A 119 11.92 3.65 -0.90
N ILE A 120 11.57 3.06 0.24
CA ILE A 120 10.19 2.70 0.61
C ILE A 120 9.94 3.10 2.07
N VAL A 121 8.76 3.68 2.33
CA VAL A 121 8.23 3.92 3.67
C VAL A 121 6.96 3.09 3.83
N THR A 122 6.89 2.29 4.89
CA THR A 122 5.72 1.49 5.25
C THR A 122 5.20 1.87 6.62
N GLY A 123 3.89 2.09 6.73
CA GLY A 123 3.24 2.20 8.04
C GLY A 123 3.40 0.89 8.82
N SER A 124 3.61 0.99 10.10
CA SER A 124 3.70 -0.19 10.97
C SER A 124 2.87 0.00 12.23
N ARG A 125 1.97 -0.97 12.45
CA ARG A 125 1.17 -1.12 13.67
C ARG A 125 1.94 -1.85 14.78
N LEU A 126 3.10 -2.43 14.44
CA LEU A 126 3.93 -3.25 15.30
C LEU A 126 5.24 -2.58 15.71
N ALA A 127 5.61 -1.48 15.07
CA ALA A 127 6.81 -0.71 15.41
C ALA A 127 6.65 -0.01 16.76
N LYS A 128 7.77 0.20 17.45
CA LYS A 128 7.79 0.93 18.72
C LYS A 128 7.26 2.35 18.52
N GLY A 129 6.23 2.71 19.29
CA GLY A 129 5.56 4.01 19.18
C GLY A 129 4.24 3.97 18.38
N ALA A 130 3.90 2.87 17.70
CA ALA A 130 2.61 2.72 17.07
C ALA A 130 1.47 2.70 18.09
N LYS A 131 0.32 3.27 17.69
CA LYS A 131 -0.92 3.27 18.50
C LYS A 131 -2.01 2.54 17.72
N VAL A 132 -2.54 1.46 18.28
CA VAL A 132 -3.58 0.65 17.65
C VAL A 132 -4.84 0.71 18.51
N ILE A 133 -5.92 1.26 17.94
CA ILE A 133 -7.18 1.53 18.63
C ILE A 133 -8.25 0.57 18.08
N GLY A 134 -9.07 0.02 18.98
CA GLY A 134 -10.24 -0.79 18.60
C GLY A 134 -9.95 -2.21 18.10
N ARG A 135 -8.69 -2.62 17.99
CA ARG A 135 -8.31 -3.91 17.41
C ARG A 135 -8.42 -5.06 18.40
N THR A 136 -8.99 -6.19 17.96
CA THR A 136 -9.15 -7.36 18.83
C THR A 136 -7.79 -8.03 19.12
N PRO A 137 -7.62 -8.67 20.31
CA PRO A 137 -6.40 -9.40 20.65
C PRO A 137 -6.05 -10.49 19.63
N LEU A 138 -7.06 -11.18 19.08
CA LEU A 138 -6.86 -12.21 18.06
C LEU A 138 -6.24 -11.63 16.78
N ARG A 139 -6.71 -10.48 16.30
CA ARG A 139 -6.16 -9.80 15.13
C ARG A 139 -4.72 -9.33 15.38
N ASN A 140 -4.41 -8.86 16.58
CA ASN A 140 -3.05 -8.50 16.97
C ASN A 140 -2.12 -9.71 16.94
N PHE A 141 -2.56 -10.82 17.54
CA PHE A 141 -1.80 -12.06 17.57
C PHE A 141 -1.55 -12.63 16.16
N THR A 142 -2.59 -12.72 15.33
CA THR A 142 -2.44 -13.24 13.96
C THR A 142 -1.52 -12.37 13.11
N SER A 143 -1.59 -11.04 13.22
CA SER A 143 -0.63 -10.14 12.54
C SER A 143 0.80 -10.33 13.02
N ALA A 144 1.01 -10.44 14.32
CA ALA A 144 2.34 -10.66 14.88
C ALA A 144 2.93 -12.00 14.42
N CYS A 145 2.12 -13.07 14.45
CA CYS A 145 2.53 -14.38 13.94
C CYS A 145 2.89 -14.34 12.45
N PHE A 146 2.06 -13.72 11.62
CA PHE A 146 2.32 -13.57 10.20
C PHE A 146 3.64 -12.85 9.95
N ASN A 147 3.87 -11.69 10.55
CA ASN A 147 5.10 -10.93 10.37
C ASN A 147 6.34 -11.67 10.90
N ARG A 148 6.20 -12.46 11.99
CA ARG A 148 7.29 -13.34 12.45
C ARG A 148 7.65 -14.41 11.44
N ILE A 149 6.65 -15.03 10.80
CA ILE A 149 6.86 -16.03 9.73
C ILE A 149 7.58 -15.39 8.55
N VAL A 150 7.12 -14.22 8.09
CA VAL A 150 7.78 -13.46 7.01
C VAL A 150 9.24 -13.17 7.36
N LYS A 151 9.50 -12.62 8.55
CA LYS A 151 10.87 -12.36 9.03
C LYS A 151 11.74 -13.61 9.06
N PHE A 152 11.22 -14.72 9.53
CA PHE A 152 11.95 -15.97 9.60
C PHE A 152 12.29 -16.54 8.22
N ILE A 153 11.31 -16.50 7.28
CA ILE A 153 11.48 -17.07 5.94
C ILE A 153 12.42 -16.24 5.07
N PHE A 154 12.31 -14.90 5.16
CA PHE A 154 12.99 -13.97 4.24
C PHE A 154 14.11 -13.18 4.89
N GLN A 155 14.31 -13.30 6.21
CA GLN A 155 15.34 -12.56 6.98
C GLN A 155 15.19 -11.05 6.86
N THR A 156 13.91 -10.56 6.87
CA THR A 156 13.58 -9.15 6.71
C THR A 156 13.64 -8.38 8.04
N SER A 157 13.82 -7.06 7.95
CA SER A 157 13.91 -6.16 9.09
C SER A 157 12.59 -5.42 9.37
N PHE A 158 11.79 -5.10 8.34
CA PHE A 158 10.52 -4.39 8.52
C PHE A 158 9.57 -5.12 9.48
N SER A 159 8.73 -4.37 10.20
CA SER A 159 7.91 -4.93 11.27
C SER A 159 6.48 -5.30 10.85
N ASP A 160 5.89 -4.65 9.83
CA ASP A 160 4.51 -4.89 9.41
C ASP A 160 4.36 -4.91 7.88
N GLY A 161 4.36 -6.10 7.29
CA GLY A 161 4.16 -6.31 5.85
C GLY A 161 2.73 -6.04 5.36
N MET A 162 1.74 -6.02 6.28
CA MET A 162 0.32 -6.00 5.93
C MET A 162 -0.37 -4.65 6.17
N CYS A 163 0.33 -3.62 6.65
CA CYS A 163 -0.28 -2.32 6.83
C CYS A 163 -0.65 -1.71 5.48
N GLY A 164 -1.89 -1.24 5.33
CA GLY A 164 -2.40 -0.57 4.13
C GLY A 164 -1.95 0.88 4.00
N PHE A 165 -0.66 1.14 4.23
CA PHE A 165 -0.06 2.47 4.12
C PHE A 165 1.40 2.31 3.69
N LYS A 166 1.66 2.46 2.39
CA LYS A 166 3.00 2.30 1.81
C LYS A 166 3.25 3.29 0.71
N PHE A 167 4.45 3.86 0.69
CA PHE A 167 4.93 4.79 -0.32
C PHE A 167 6.34 4.43 -0.75
N LEU A 168 6.66 4.64 -2.02
CA LEU A 168 7.97 4.31 -2.57
C LEU A 168 8.39 5.29 -3.66
N GLN A 169 9.69 5.40 -3.87
CA GLN A 169 10.24 6.03 -5.06
C GLN A 169 9.76 5.24 -6.29
N ARG A 170 9.14 5.90 -7.27
CA ARG A 170 8.65 5.18 -8.45
C ARG A 170 9.76 4.48 -9.23
N SER A 171 10.97 4.99 -9.16
CA SER A 171 12.14 4.40 -9.82
C SER A 171 12.45 2.98 -9.39
N VAL A 172 12.09 2.59 -8.15
CA VAL A 172 12.34 1.22 -7.66
C VAL A 172 11.23 0.24 -8.05
N LEU A 173 10.08 0.71 -8.54
CA LEU A 173 8.92 -0.13 -8.82
C LEU A 173 9.21 -1.20 -9.90
N ALA A 174 9.75 -0.80 -11.05
CA ALA A 174 10.01 -1.71 -12.16
C ALA A 174 11.03 -2.81 -11.77
N PRO A 175 12.15 -2.51 -11.12
CA PRO A 175 13.05 -3.52 -10.55
C PRO A 175 12.34 -4.47 -9.59
N LEU A 176 11.53 -3.96 -8.65
CA LEU A 176 10.81 -4.81 -7.68
C LEU A 176 9.81 -5.75 -8.35
N MET A 177 9.07 -5.25 -9.35
CA MET A 177 8.11 -6.08 -10.11
C MET A 177 8.82 -7.12 -10.98
N SER A 178 9.95 -6.79 -11.56
CA SER A 178 10.76 -7.75 -12.33
C SER A 178 11.26 -8.88 -11.45
N GLU A 179 11.77 -8.56 -10.26
CA GLU A 179 12.41 -9.49 -9.35
C GLU A 179 11.40 -10.38 -8.61
N GLY A 180 10.48 -9.80 -7.83
CA GLY A 180 9.67 -10.59 -6.89
C GLY A 180 8.23 -10.15 -6.72
N ALA A 181 7.93 -8.86 -6.80
CA ALA A 181 6.63 -8.30 -6.48
C ALA A 181 5.61 -8.50 -7.61
N LYS A 182 5.03 -9.70 -7.74
CA LYS A 182 4.21 -10.14 -8.89
C LYS A 182 2.75 -10.44 -8.55
N SER A 183 2.41 -10.67 -7.28
CA SER A 183 1.04 -11.03 -6.86
C SER A 183 0.00 -10.01 -7.29
N ASP A 184 -1.18 -10.48 -7.70
CA ASP A 184 -2.31 -9.60 -8.00
C ASP A 184 -3.19 -9.33 -6.76
N GLY A 185 -3.02 -10.10 -5.68
CA GLY A 185 -3.79 -10.00 -4.45
C GLY A 185 -3.14 -9.11 -3.38
N TRP A 186 -3.67 -9.20 -2.18
CA TRP A 186 -3.21 -8.45 -1.01
C TRP A 186 -1.74 -8.70 -0.63
N PHE A 187 -1.21 -9.90 -0.95
CA PHE A 187 0.17 -10.25 -0.61
C PHE A 187 1.19 -9.41 -1.38
N PHE A 188 0.80 -8.74 -2.47
CA PHE A 188 1.66 -7.83 -3.24
C PHE A 188 2.35 -6.79 -2.35
N ALA A 189 1.63 -6.23 -1.39
CA ALA A 189 2.17 -5.25 -0.45
C ALA A 189 3.33 -5.79 0.40
N THR A 190 3.27 -7.08 0.77
CA THR A 190 4.36 -7.77 1.48
C THR A 190 5.49 -8.14 0.52
N GLU A 191 5.16 -8.59 -0.72
CA GLU A 191 6.18 -8.89 -1.74
C GLU A 191 7.05 -7.69 -2.07
N LEU A 192 6.45 -6.48 -2.15
CA LEU A 192 7.22 -5.24 -2.35
C LEU A 192 8.31 -5.07 -1.31
N LEU A 193 7.96 -5.20 -0.02
CA LEU A 193 8.90 -4.98 1.08
C LEU A 193 9.98 -6.07 1.12
N VAL A 194 9.58 -7.34 0.99
CA VAL A 194 10.51 -8.48 0.98
C VAL A 194 11.47 -8.35 -0.20
N THR A 195 10.97 -8.04 -1.39
CA THR A 195 11.81 -7.89 -2.58
C THR A 195 12.73 -6.67 -2.47
N ALA A 196 12.25 -5.58 -1.88
CA ALA A 196 13.06 -4.39 -1.67
C ALA A 196 14.26 -4.66 -0.77
N GLU A 197 14.06 -5.27 0.40
CA GLU A 197 15.18 -5.62 1.28
C GLU A 197 16.10 -6.67 0.65
N HIS A 198 15.55 -7.62 -0.12
CA HIS A 198 16.35 -8.59 -0.87
C HIS A 198 17.28 -7.92 -1.90
N MET A 199 16.84 -6.82 -2.51
CA MET A 199 17.60 -6.01 -3.46
C MET A 199 18.42 -4.90 -2.79
N ASN A 200 18.50 -4.87 -1.46
CA ASN A 200 19.20 -3.87 -0.63
C ASN A 200 18.66 -2.45 -0.77
N TYR A 201 17.39 -2.28 -1.14
CA TYR A 201 16.71 -1.00 -1.00
C TYR A 201 16.40 -0.69 0.46
N THR A 202 16.45 0.59 0.82
CA THR A 202 16.16 1.04 2.18
C THR A 202 14.66 1.06 2.44
N VAL A 203 14.18 0.17 3.32
CA VAL A 203 12.79 0.13 3.81
C VAL A 203 12.73 0.77 5.19
N GLN A 204 11.91 1.80 5.34
CA GLN A 204 11.71 2.50 6.61
C GLN A 204 10.34 2.15 7.19
N ASP A 205 10.32 1.62 8.41
CA ASP A 205 9.10 1.51 9.23
C ASP A 205 8.71 2.89 9.77
N LEU A 206 7.45 3.26 9.59
CA LEU A 206 6.83 4.44 10.21
C LEU A 206 5.80 3.96 11.24
N PRO A 207 6.03 4.16 12.55
CA PRO A 207 5.02 3.86 13.56
C PRO A 207 3.76 4.69 13.31
N VAL A 208 2.60 4.04 13.18
CA VAL A 208 1.36 4.72 12.84
C VAL A 208 0.33 4.66 13.98
N THR A 209 -0.56 5.64 14.01
CA THR A 209 -1.84 5.55 14.70
C THR A 209 -2.82 4.87 13.75
N TRP A 210 -3.37 3.75 14.18
CA TRP A 210 -4.29 2.92 13.42
C TRP A 210 -5.57 2.72 14.21
N THR A 211 -6.72 3.01 13.58
CA THR A 211 -8.05 2.73 14.16
C THR A 211 -8.71 1.61 13.38
N ASP A 212 -9.00 0.49 14.06
CA ASP A 212 -9.59 -0.70 13.41
C ASP A 212 -11.08 -0.48 13.14
N ASP A 213 -11.54 -0.85 11.93
CA ASP A 213 -12.97 -0.90 11.63
C ASP A 213 -13.54 -2.23 12.17
N PRO A 214 -14.50 -2.18 13.12
CA PRO A 214 -15.13 -3.38 13.66
C PRO A 214 -15.94 -4.18 12.62
N ASN A 215 -16.34 -3.54 11.51
CA ASN A 215 -17.12 -4.15 10.43
C ASN A 215 -16.26 -4.83 9.36
N SER A 216 -14.94 -4.86 9.53
CA SER A 216 -14.02 -5.47 8.56
C SER A 216 -14.34 -6.94 8.27
N LYS A 217 -14.63 -7.25 7.00
CA LYS A 217 -15.09 -8.56 6.49
C LYS A 217 -13.95 -9.54 6.17
N VAL A 218 -12.72 -9.29 6.61
CA VAL A 218 -11.55 -10.10 6.26
C VAL A 218 -11.64 -11.52 6.87
N LYS A 219 -11.73 -12.55 6.01
CA LYS A 219 -11.73 -13.96 6.41
C LYS A 219 -10.30 -14.44 6.65
N ILE A 220 -9.83 -14.38 7.89
CA ILE A 220 -8.44 -14.64 8.31
C ILE A 220 -7.91 -16.01 7.84
N ILE A 221 -8.67 -17.09 7.99
CA ILE A 221 -8.20 -18.46 7.69
C ILE A 221 -7.94 -18.66 6.19
N LYS A 222 -8.86 -18.22 5.32
CA LYS A 222 -8.69 -18.37 3.86
C LYS A 222 -7.49 -17.56 3.39
N LEU A 223 -7.35 -16.34 3.88
CA LEU A 223 -6.25 -15.45 3.55
C LEU A 223 -4.89 -16.01 4.00
N SER A 224 -4.83 -16.69 5.14
CA SER A 224 -3.59 -17.30 5.66
C SER A 224 -3.03 -18.37 4.74
N LEU A 225 -3.89 -19.24 4.18
CA LEU A 225 -3.46 -20.29 3.24
C LEU A 225 -2.98 -19.70 1.89
N GLU A 226 -3.66 -18.67 1.40
CA GLU A 226 -3.24 -17.96 0.19
C GLU A 226 -1.87 -17.30 0.40
N TYR A 227 -1.64 -16.70 1.57
CA TYR A 227 -0.37 -16.06 1.91
C TYR A 227 0.77 -17.06 2.05
N LEU A 228 0.56 -18.25 2.63
CA LEU A 228 1.60 -19.28 2.69
C LEU A 228 2.03 -19.73 1.29
N LYS A 229 1.08 -19.95 0.38
CA LYS A 229 1.38 -20.27 -1.02
C LYS A 229 2.15 -19.15 -1.72
N ALA A 230 1.73 -17.91 -1.51
CA ALA A 230 2.41 -16.74 -2.08
C ALA A 230 3.82 -16.55 -1.52
N MET A 231 4.04 -16.78 -0.22
CA MET A 231 5.39 -16.77 0.38
C MET A 231 6.30 -17.83 -0.24
N PHE A 232 5.79 -19.05 -0.45
CA PHE A 232 6.58 -20.10 -1.09
C PHE A 232 6.96 -19.72 -2.53
N ALA A 233 6.00 -19.23 -3.31
CA ALA A 233 6.25 -18.77 -4.68
C ALA A 233 7.26 -17.60 -4.72
N LEU A 234 7.14 -16.63 -3.81
CA LEU A 234 8.10 -15.52 -3.69
C LEU A 234 9.52 -16.06 -3.37
N ARG A 235 9.62 -16.98 -2.39
CA ARG A 235 10.91 -17.55 -2.04
C ARG A 235 11.59 -18.28 -3.20
N GLN A 236 10.81 -18.97 -4.04
CA GLN A 236 11.35 -19.59 -5.25
C GLN A 236 11.87 -18.55 -6.24
N ARG A 237 11.09 -17.49 -6.52
CA ARG A 237 11.50 -16.40 -7.43
C ARG A 237 12.83 -15.78 -6.98
N LEU A 238 12.93 -15.38 -5.71
CA LEU A 238 14.13 -14.72 -5.18
C LEU A 238 15.37 -15.62 -5.10
N ARG A 239 15.20 -16.96 -5.05
CA ARG A 239 16.32 -17.89 -5.14
C ARG A 239 16.87 -18.00 -6.55
N HIS A 240 16.01 -18.05 -7.55
CA HIS A 240 16.42 -18.17 -8.95
C HIS A 240 17.15 -16.94 -9.46
N SER A 241 16.79 -15.77 -8.96
CA SER A 241 17.44 -14.51 -9.29
C SER A 241 18.91 -14.46 -8.82
N LYS A 242 19.21 -14.96 -7.63
CA LYS A 242 20.59 -15.06 -7.13
C LYS A 242 21.47 -16.02 -7.92
N SER A 243 20.86 -16.92 -8.71
CA SER A 243 21.56 -17.95 -9.48
C SER A 243 21.85 -17.54 -10.92
N ALA A 244 21.28 -16.43 -11.40
CA ALA A 244 21.56 -15.90 -12.73
C ALA A 244 22.86 -15.06 -12.67
N PRO A 245 23.91 -15.41 -13.43
CA PRO A 245 25.10 -14.57 -13.48
C PRO A 245 24.72 -13.21 -14.06
N HIS A 246 25.13 -12.14 -13.39
CA HIS A 246 25.05 -10.80 -13.94
C HIS A 246 25.96 -10.76 -15.19
N SER A 247 25.35 -10.85 -16.36
CA SER A 247 25.99 -10.64 -17.67
C SER A 247 26.05 -9.17 -18.02
#